data_96df9e53ea1f4c6575d5f2a7f47650f6
#
_entry.id   96df9e53ea1f4c6575d5f2a7f47650f6
#
_cell.length_a   1.000
_cell.length_b   1.000
_cell.length_c   1.000
_cell.angle_alpha   90.00
_cell.angle_beta   90.00
_cell.angle_gamma   90.00
#
_symmetry.space_group_name_H-M   'P 1'
#
loop_
_entity.id
_entity.type
_entity.pdbx_description
1 polymer ?
#
loop_
_entity_poly.entity_id
_entity_poly.type
_entity_poly.pdbx_seq_one_letter_code
_entity_poly.pdbx_strand_id
1 'polypeptide(L)'
;MAWLLDTDTCIYLLTGKQPVFQKNVLSRLDTLPRNERPLISTVMLSELEYGVRKSRWRKANQALLQQFLLDFDVIDYGASAADRYGELRADLEKRGQPIGPMDMMIAGHALSLAATLVTHNTSEFARVKGLRLEDWVN
;
A
#
# COMPACT_ATOMS: atom_id res chain seq x y z
N MET A 1 -11.94 3.20 -11.41
CA MET A 1 -11.39 3.59 -10.11
C MET A 1 -10.18 2.73 -9.79
N ALA A 2 -9.19 3.29 -9.12
CA ALA A 2 -7.97 2.54 -8.80
C ALA A 2 -7.79 2.43 -7.28
N TRP A 3 -7.26 1.29 -6.83
CA TRP A 3 -6.97 1.02 -5.42
C TRP A 3 -5.49 0.67 -5.27
N LEU A 4 -4.79 1.43 -4.43
CA LEU A 4 -3.40 1.16 -4.08
C LEU A 4 -3.37 0.61 -2.65
N LEU A 5 -2.82 -0.59 -2.45
CA LEU A 5 -2.76 -1.21 -1.14
C LEU A 5 -1.47 -0.78 -0.43
N ASP A 6 -1.59 -0.44 0.87
CA ASP A 6 -0.40 -0.12 1.66
C ASP A 6 0.33 -1.40 2.11
N THR A 7 1.50 -1.22 2.72
CA THR A 7 2.36 -2.34 3.13
C THR A 7 1.65 -3.27 4.10
N ASP A 8 1.01 -2.74 5.13
CA ASP A 8 0.37 -3.56 6.17
C ASP A 8 -0.78 -4.39 5.61
N THR A 9 -1.58 -3.81 4.71
CA THR A 9 -2.67 -4.53 4.06
C THR A 9 -2.13 -5.74 3.28
N CYS A 10 -1.02 -5.55 2.58
CA CYS A 10 -0.38 -6.64 1.85
C CYS A 10 0.22 -7.69 2.79
N ILE A 11 0.77 -7.28 3.91
CA ILE A 11 1.31 -8.21 4.92
C ILE A 11 0.18 -9.06 5.50
N TYR A 12 -1.01 -8.49 5.75
CA TYR A 12 -2.16 -9.27 6.20
C TYR A 12 -2.52 -10.37 5.21
N LEU A 13 -2.44 -10.07 3.91
CA LEU A 13 -2.71 -11.07 2.86
C LEU A 13 -1.62 -12.14 2.81
N LEU A 14 -0.35 -11.73 2.90
CA LEU A 14 0.79 -12.63 2.72
C LEU A 14 1.00 -13.59 3.88
N THR A 15 0.91 -13.09 5.11
CA THR A 15 1.33 -13.88 6.28
C THR A 15 0.21 -14.69 6.90
N GLY A 16 -1.04 -14.26 6.74
CA GLY A 16 -2.18 -14.89 7.41
C GLY A 16 -2.12 -14.86 8.94
N LYS A 17 -1.23 -14.05 9.53
CA LYS A 17 -1.10 -13.93 10.99
C LYS A 17 -2.31 -13.29 11.64
N GLN A 18 -3.11 -12.55 10.87
CA GLN A 18 -4.36 -11.95 11.29
C GLN A 18 -5.48 -12.55 10.43
N PRO A 19 -5.99 -13.76 10.76
CA PRO A 19 -6.92 -14.46 9.88
C PRO A 19 -8.19 -13.69 9.53
N VAL A 20 -8.74 -12.92 10.49
CA VAL A 20 -9.96 -12.12 10.25
C VAL A 20 -9.65 -10.99 9.27
N PHE A 21 -8.51 -10.31 9.45
CA PHE A 21 -8.09 -9.24 8.54
C PHE A 21 -7.86 -9.79 7.13
N GLN A 22 -7.15 -10.91 7.03
CA GLN A 22 -6.89 -11.57 5.74
C GLN A 22 -8.20 -11.90 5.03
N LYS A 23 -9.15 -12.51 5.73
CA LYS A 23 -10.45 -12.87 5.19
C LYS A 23 -11.20 -11.64 4.67
N ASN A 24 -11.22 -10.56 5.45
CA ASN A 24 -11.94 -9.35 5.09
C ASN A 24 -11.33 -8.67 3.86
N VAL A 25 -10.00 -8.60 3.79
CA VAL A 25 -9.31 -8.02 2.63
C VAL A 25 -9.56 -8.86 1.38
N LEU A 26 -9.48 -10.19 1.49
CA LEU A 26 -9.77 -11.09 0.36
C LEU A 26 -11.20 -10.91 -0.14
N SER A 27 -12.17 -10.77 0.76
CA SER A 27 -13.57 -10.54 0.39
C SER A 27 -13.73 -9.25 -0.41
N ARG A 28 -13.03 -8.19 -0.03
CA ARG A 28 -13.09 -6.92 -0.75
C ARG A 28 -12.41 -7.03 -2.12
N LEU A 29 -11.28 -7.73 -2.20
CA LEU A 29 -10.61 -7.97 -3.50
C LEU A 29 -11.53 -8.71 -4.47
N ASP A 30 -12.32 -9.67 -3.98
CA ASP A 30 -13.24 -10.42 -4.82
C ASP A 30 -14.38 -9.56 -5.37
N THR A 31 -14.66 -8.41 -4.77
CA THR A 31 -15.71 -7.49 -5.24
C THR A 31 -15.24 -6.51 -6.30
N LEU A 32 -13.94 -6.43 -6.57
CA LEU A 32 -13.42 -5.48 -7.55
C LEU A 32 -13.81 -5.89 -8.97
N PRO A 33 -14.06 -4.91 -9.86
CA PRO A 33 -14.30 -5.22 -11.27
C PRO A 33 -13.12 -5.98 -11.88
N ARG A 34 -13.39 -6.94 -12.74
CA ARG A 34 -12.37 -7.81 -13.34
C ARG A 34 -11.30 -7.06 -14.12
N ASN A 35 -11.65 -5.90 -14.69
CA ASN A 35 -10.73 -5.09 -15.47
C ASN A 35 -9.97 -4.05 -14.64
N GLU A 36 -10.18 -4.04 -13.31
CA GLU A 36 -9.51 -3.10 -12.41
C GLU A 36 -8.72 -3.88 -11.37
N ARG A 37 -7.47 -4.19 -11.71
CA ARG A 37 -6.58 -4.91 -10.80
C ARG A 37 -6.11 -3.97 -9.70
N PRO A 38 -5.99 -4.46 -8.44
CA PRO A 38 -5.42 -3.65 -7.38
C PRO A 38 -3.94 -3.36 -7.64
N LEU A 39 -3.47 -2.23 -7.14
CA LEU A 39 -2.13 -1.73 -7.41
C LEU A 39 -1.21 -1.87 -6.20
N ILE A 40 0.05 -2.08 -6.49
CA ILE A 40 1.14 -2.08 -5.50
C ILE A 40 2.22 -1.12 -5.99
N SER A 41 2.66 -0.22 -5.11
CA SER A 41 3.78 0.68 -5.39
C SER A 41 5.11 -0.08 -5.28
N THR A 42 6.10 0.27 -6.13
CA THR A 42 7.46 -0.26 -5.96
C THR A 42 8.08 0.15 -4.63
N VAL A 43 7.63 1.24 -4.02
CA VAL A 43 8.05 1.61 -2.65
C VAL A 43 7.68 0.50 -1.67
N MET A 44 6.42 0.07 -1.70
CA MET A 44 5.93 -1.01 -0.85
C MET A 44 6.58 -2.34 -1.21
N LEU A 45 6.79 -2.59 -2.51
CA LEU A 45 7.49 -3.80 -2.95
C LEU A 45 8.89 -3.87 -2.35
N SER A 46 9.59 -2.73 -2.23
CA SER A 46 10.91 -2.67 -1.59
C SER A 46 10.86 -3.18 -0.14
N GLU A 47 9.83 -2.82 0.59
CA GLU A 47 9.64 -3.29 1.97
C GLU A 47 9.37 -4.80 2.02
N LEU A 48 8.55 -5.31 1.11
CA LEU A 48 8.27 -6.75 1.02
C LEU A 48 9.53 -7.54 0.65
N GLU A 49 10.31 -7.05 -0.31
CA GLU A 49 11.56 -7.68 -0.73
C GLU A 49 12.58 -7.72 0.41
N TYR A 50 12.68 -6.62 1.16
CA TYR A 50 13.54 -6.58 2.34
C TYR A 50 13.08 -7.61 3.38
N GLY A 51 11.77 -7.67 3.64
CA GLY A 51 11.20 -8.63 4.58
C GLY A 51 11.53 -10.08 4.21
N VAL A 52 11.48 -10.43 2.93
CA VAL A 52 11.83 -11.76 2.45
C VAL A 52 13.31 -12.05 2.73
N ARG A 53 14.21 -11.11 2.41
CA ARG A 53 15.65 -11.32 2.54
C ARG A 53 16.13 -11.46 3.97
N LYS A 54 15.48 -10.80 4.91
CA LYS A 54 15.83 -10.95 6.32
C LYS A 54 15.12 -12.12 7.00
N SER A 55 14.18 -12.78 6.31
CA SER A 55 13.42 -13.89 6.90
C SER A 55 14.25 -15.16 6.97
N ARG A 56 13.87 -16.05 7.89
CA ARG A 56 14.52 -17.35 8.07
C ARG A 56 14.33 -18.28 6.86
N TRP A 57 13.15 -18.17 6.19
CA TRP A 57 12.78 -19.06 5.08
C TRP A 57 12.78 -18.29 3.76
N ARG A 58 13.96 -17.78 3.38
CA ARG A 58 14.08 -16.88 2.23
C ARG A 58 13.52 -17.45 0.93
N LYS A 59 13.91 -18.68 0.56
CA LYS A 59 13.44 -19.28 -0.70
C LYS A 59 11.94 -19.48 -0.73
N ALA A 60 11.38 -20.01 0.35
CA ALA A 60 9.94 -20.23 0.46
C ALA A 60 9.17 -18.90 0.43
N ASN A 61 9.65 -17.91 1.17
CA ASN A 61 9.00 -16.60 1.21
C ASN A 61 9.15 -15.82 -0.10
N GLN A 62 10.26 -15.99 -0.81
CA GLN A 62 10.41 -15.42 -2.14
C GLN A 62 9.39 -16.01 -3.11
N ALA A 63 9.18 -17.32 -3.06
CA ALA A 63 8.17 -17.99 -3.90
C ALA A 63 6.76 -17.50 -3.57
N LEU A 64 6.45 -17.32 -2.28
CA LEU A 64 5.16 -16.76 -1.84
C LEU A 64 4.95 -15.34 -2.35
N LEU A 65 5.99 -14.53 -2.28
CA LEU A 65 5.91 -13.15 -2.80
C LEU A 65 5.66 -13.13 -4.30
N GLN A 66 6.36 -13.96 -5.07
CA GLN A 66 6.16 -14.05 -6.51
C GLN A 66 4.72 -14.47 -6.84
N GLN A 67 4.19 -15.45 -6.12
CA GLN A 67 2.81 -15.90 -6.29
C GLN A 67 1.82 -14.78 -5.98
N PHE A 68 2.05 -14.07 -4.88
CA PHE A 68 1.21 -12.95 -4.45
C PHE A 68 1.17 -11.84 -5.51
N LEU A 69 2.31 -11.49 -6.10
CA LEU A 69 2.40 -10.40 -7.07
C LEU A 69 1.63 -10.68 -8.37
N LEU A 70 1.29 -11.94 -8.65
CA LEU A 70 0.52 -12.27 -9.85
C LEU A 70 -0.87 -11.64 -9.88
N ASP A 71 -1.43 -11.32 -8.71
CA ASP A 71 -2.79 -10.76 -8.60
C ASP A 71 -2.82 -9.23 -8.61
N PHE A 72 -1.67 -8.58 -8.73
CA PHE A 72 -1.56 -7.11 -8.62
C PHE A 72 -0.81 -6.54 -9.82
N ASP A 73 -1.07 -5.25 -10.09
CA ASP A 73 -0.24 -4.48 -11.00
C ASP A 73 0.76 -3.68 -10.15
N VAL A 74 2.05 -3.91 -10.39
CA VAL A 74 3.12 -3.18 -9.70
C VAL A 74 3.40 -1.91 -10.49
N ILE A 75 3.28 -0.76 -9.82
CA ILE A 75 3.43 0.56 -10.45
C ILE A 75 4.70 1.22 -9.93
N ASP A 76 5.54 1.69 -10.85
CA ASP A 76 6.78 2.38 -10.50
C ASP A 76 6.50 3.74 -9.87
N TYR A 77 7.20 4.03 -8.78
CA TYR A 77 7.20 5.32 -8.14
C TYR A 77 7.99 6.30 -9.01
N GLY A 78 7.28 7.14 -9.73
CA GLY A 78 7.90 8.03 -10.71
C GLY A 78 7.90 9.50 -10.30
N ALA A 79 8.22 10.35 -11.26
CA ALA A 79 8.37 11.79 -11.03
C ALA A 79 7.09 12.45 -10.52
N SER A 80 5.93 12.04 -11.03
CA SER A 80 4.64 12.57 -10.57
C SER A 80 4.40 12.25 -9.09
N ALA A 81 4.74 11.04 -8.66
CA ALA A 81 4.63 10.64 -7.26
C ALA A 81 5.60 11.45 -6.40
N ALA A 82 6.82 11.68 -6.88
CA ALA A 82 7.82 12.49 -6.18
C ALA A 82 7.35 13.93 -5.98
N ASP A 83 6.71 14.52 -6.98
CA ASP A 83 6.14 15.86 -6.90
C ASP A 83 5.07 15.94 -5.81
N ARG A 84 4.15 14.99 -5.80
CA ARG A 84 3.08 14.94 -4.80
C ARG A 84 3.65 14.70 -3.38
N TYR A 85 4.68 13.86 -3.28
CA TYR A 85 5.38 13.64 -2.01
C TYR A 85 5.94 14.95 -1.45
N GLY A 86 6.64 15.74 -2.28
CA GLY A 86 7.19 17.02 -1.84
C GLY A 86 6.13 17.96 -1.32
N GLU A 87 5.02 18.04 -2.02
CA GLU A 87 3.88 18.89 -1.66
C GLU A 87 3.25 18.45 -0.34
N LEU A 88 2.91 17.17 -0.20
CA LEU A 88 2.25 16.68 1.00
C LEU A 88 3.16 16.72 2.23
N ARG A 89 4.45 16.44 2.06
CA ARG A 89 5.40 16.47 3.16
C ARG A 89 5.57 17.90 3.69
N ALA A 90 5.72 18.86 2.79
CA ALA A 90 5.84 20.27 3.19
C ALA A 90 4.58 20.72 3.96
N ASP A 91 3.40 20.33 3.51
CA ASP A 91 2.14 20.65 4.19
C ASP A 91 2.05 20.00 5.58
N LEU A 92 2.37 18.70 5.66
CA LEU A 92 2.31 17.98 6.94
C LEU A 92 3.29 18.56 7.97
N GLU A 93 4.52 18.87 7.55
CA GLU A 93 5.50 19.48 8.44
C GLU A 93 5.06 20.85 8.90
N LYS A 94 4.51 21.66 8.00
CA LYS A 94 4.01 22.99 8.34
C LYS A 94 2.89 22.94 9.37
N ARG A 95 2.04 21.93 9.30
CA ARG A 95 0.93 21.73 10.25
C ARG A 95 1.34 20.99 11.51
N GLY A 96 2.60 20.55 11.62
CA GLY A 96 3.07 19.78 12.77
C GLY A 96 2.47 18.39 12.87
N GLN A 97 2.10 17.78 11.74
CA GLN A 97 1.44 16.48 11.70
C GLN A 97 2.17 15.49 10.77
N PRO A 98 3.49 15.26 10.98
CA PRO A 98 4.22 14.34 10.12
C PRO A 98 3.73 12.90 10.27
N ILE A 99 3.92 12.12 9.22
CA ILE A 99 3.74 10.66 9.23
C ILE A 99 5.05 10.02 8.79
N GLY A 100 5.15 8.69 8.83
CA GLY A 100 6.38 8.00 8.45
C GLY A 100 6.80 8.31 7.01
N PRO A 101 8.14 8.35 6.73
CA PRO A 101 8.64 8.70 5.38
C PRO A 101 8.15 7.78 4.29
N MET A 102 8.12 6.46 4.52
CA MET A 102 7.62 5.51 3.53
C MET A 102 6.12 5.70 3.30
N ASP A 103 5.36 5.99 4.37
CA ASP A 103 3.93 6.26 4.26
C ASP A 103 3.67 7.53 3.45
N MET A 104 4.51 8.57 3.61
CA MET A 104 4.40 9.77 2.78
C MET A 104 4.67 9.47 1.30
N MET A 105 5.60 8.57 1.00
CA MET A 105 5.86 8.16 -0.37
C MET A 105 4.66 7.39 -0.95
N ILE A 106 4.09 6.48 -0.19
CA ILE A 106 2.90 5.72 -0.62
C ILE A 106 1.72 6.67 -0.84
N ALA A 107 1.51 7.61 0.07
CA ALA A 107 0.44 8.61 -0.06
C ALA A 107 0.63 9.47 -1.32
N GLY A 108 1.84 9.94 -1.57
CA GLY A 108 2.17 10.72 -2.77
C GLY A 108 1.92 9.92 -4.05
N HIS A 109 2.26 8.65 -4.02
CA HIS A 109 2.02 7.76 -5.17
C HIS A 109 0.52 7.60 -5.43
N ALA A 110 -0.27 7.33 -4.37
CA ALA A 110 -1.73 7.23 -4.49
C ALA A 110 -2.35 8.50 -5.07
N LEU A 111 -1.92 9.67 -4.58
CA LEU A 111 -2.40 10.96 -5.10
C LEU A 111 -2.06 11.13 -6.58
N SER A 112 -0.84 10.79 -6.99
CA SER A 112 -0.41 10.93 -8.39
C SER A 112 -1.22 10.04 -9.33
N LEU A 113 -1.72 8.92 -8.83
CA LEU A 113 -2.53 7.97 -9.61
C LEU A 113 -4.03 8.25 -9.51
N ALA A 114 -4.44 9.23 -8.70
CA ALA A 114 -5.84 9.46 -8.33
C ALA A 114 -6.47 8.16 -7.78
N ALA A 115 -5.69 7.37 -7.06
CA ALA A 115 -6.11 6.09 -6.50
C ALA A 115 -6.62 6.26 -5.07
N THR A 116 -7.54 5.38 -4.67
CA THR A 116 -7.90 5.23 -3.26
C THR A 116 -6.82 4.41 -2.58
N LEU A 117 -6.31 4.89 -1.45
CA LEU A 117 -5.35 4.14 -0.66
C LEU A 117 -6.09 3.20 0.27
N VAL A 118 -5.77 1.92 0.19
CA VAL A 118 -6.34 0.89 1.07
C VAL A 118 -5.39 0.70 2.24
N THR A 119 -5.84 1.11 3.43
CA THR A 119 -5.02 1.10 4.64
C THR A 119 -5.87 0.90 5.88
N HIS A 120 -5.34 0.22 6.88
CA HIS A 120 -5.95 0.15 8.20
C HIS A 120 -5.53 1.34 9.07
N ASN A 121 -4.44 2.02 8.71
CA ASN A 121 -3.91 3.18 9.45
C ASN A 121 -4.57 4.48 8.97
N THR A 122 -5.89 4.53 9.04
CA THR A 122 -6.67 5.66 8.53
C THR A 122 -6.45 6.94 9.30
N SER A 123 -6.16 6.85 10.61
CA SER A 123 -5.94 8.04 11.44
C SER A 123 -4.73 8.86 11.00
N GLU A 124 -3.62 8.21 10.62
CA GLU A 124 -2.43 8.92 10.12
C GLU A 124 -2.63 9.41 8.69
N PHE A 125 -3.10 8.54 7.80
CA PHE A 125 -3.26 8.92 6.39
C PHE A 125 -4.36 9.98 6.19
N ALA A 126 -5.31 10.09 7.11
CA ALA A 126 -6.33 11.17 7.05
C ALA A 126 -5.72 12.56 7.17
N ARG A 127 -4.48 12.67 7.66
CA ARG A 127 -3.76 13.94 7.71
C ARG A 127 -3.37 14.47 6.33
N VAL A 128 -3.36 13.60 5.32
CA VAL A 128 -2.98 13.96 3.94
C VAL A 128 -4.17 14.50 3.18
N LYS A 129 -4.11 15.77 2.79
CA LYS A 129 -5.22 16.43 2.07
C LYS A 129 -5.46 15.78 0.72
N GLY A 130 -6.73 15.55 0.40
CA GLY A 130 -7.14 15.04 -0.91
C GLY A 130 -6.97 13.55 -1.10
N LEU A 131 -6.42 12.83 -0.12
CA LEU A 131 -6.22 11.39 -0.21
C LEU A 131 -7.51 10.66 0.16
N ARG A 132 -8.00 9.82 -0.74
CA ARG A 132 -9.15 8.95 -0.48
C ARG A 132 -8.66 7.67 0.19
N LEU A 133 -9.36 7.25 1.24
CA LEU A 133 -8.98 6.09 2.06
C LEU A 133 -10.12 5.07 2.10
N GLU A 134 -9.74 3.79 2.11
CA GLU A 134 -10.65 2.69 2.45
C GLU A 134 -9.92 1.75 3.38
N ASP A 135 -10.64 1.23 4.37
CA ASP A 135 -10.13 0.23 5.30
C ASP A 135 -10.86 -1.10 5.01
N TRP A 136 -10.10 -2.07 4.53
CA TRP A 136 -10.66 -3.37 4.12
C TRP A 136 -10.58 -4.44 5.21
N VAL A 137 -9.99 -4.13 6.38
CA VAL A 137 -9.90 -5.11 7.47
C VAL A 137 -11.13 -5.14 8.36
N ASN A 138 -11.95 -4.12 8.29
CA ASN A 138 -13.20 -4.01 9.06
C ASN A 138 -14.41 -4.45 8.28
#